data_665af13a2c5d52f7650413c210b1af76
#
_entry.id   665af13a2c5d52f7650413c210b1af76
#
_cell.length_a   1.000
_cell.length_b   1.000
_cell.length_c   1.000
_cell.angle_alpha   90.00
_cell.angle_beta   90.00
_cell.angle_gamma   90.00
#
_symmetry.space_group_name_H-M   'P 1'
#
loop_
_entity.id
_entity.type
_entity.pdbx_description
1 polymer ?
#
loop_
_entity_poly.entity_id
_entity_poly.type
_entity_poly.pdbx_seq_one_letter_code
_entity_poly.pdbx_strand_id
1 'polypeptide(L)'
;MLDESVRADIINLFYDIAKTNKTSLIFISHDILTSAYLCDDLCVMYRGRVVEYGKAEKVIRAPVHPYTQALVACCGDLQGSIRTDFLPNAEQKEAGAGCPYLGRCPRAAENCGCNLPELKALEADHFVRCFHCK
;
A
#
# COMPACT_ATOMS: atom_id res chain seq x y z
N MET A 1 10.73 -2.46 23.18
CA MET A 1 10.88 -2.11 21.74
C MET A 1 12.02 -2.97 21.24
N LEU A 2 11.76 -3.85 20.28
CA LEU A 2 12.81 -4.70 19.68
C LEU A 2 13.76 -3.79 18.90
N ASP A 3 15.07 -4.02 19.04
CA ASP A 3 16.12 -3.35 18.30
C ASP A 3 15.94 -3.62 16.78
N GLU A 4 16.26 -2.66 15.93
CA GLU A 4 16.11 -2.80 14.47
C GLU A 4 16.88 -3.99 13.90
N SER A 5 18.05 -4.30 14.48
CA SER A 5 18.85 -5.46 14.11
C SER A 5 18.11 -6.78 14.41
N VAL A 6 17.51 -6.91 15.58
CA VAL A 6 16.77 -8.11 15.98
C VAL A 6 15.52 -8.30 15.09
N ARG A 7 14.87 -7.20 14.71
CA ARG A 7 13.72 -7.26 13.78
C ARG A 7 14.15 -7.80 12.41
N ALA A 8 15.27 -7.32 11.87
CA ALA A 8 15.80 -7.78 10.59
C ALA A 8 16.17 -9.27 10.64
N ASP A 9 16.81 -9.73 11.72
CA ASP A 9 17.18 -11.13 11.90
C ASP A 9 15.96 -12.06 11.94
N ILE A 10 14.90 -11.64 12.66
CA ILE A 10 13.63 -12.41 12.71
C ILE A 10 12.99 -12.49 11.33
N ILE A 11 12.95 -11.38 10.57
CA ILE A 11 12.38 -11.34 9.23
C ILE A 11 13.15 -12.28 8.29
N ASN A 12 14.47 -12.22 8.32
CA ASN A 12 15.35 -13.10 7.52
C ASN A 12 15.14 -14.57 7.88
N LEU A 13 14.99 -14.89 9.17
CA LEU A 13 14.71 -16.25 9.62
C LEU A 13 13.38 -16.78 9.05
N PHE A 14 12.31 -16.00 9.08
CA PHE A 14 11.04 -16.40 8.49
C PHE A 14 11.12 -16.57 6.96
N TYR A 15 11.86 -15.69 6.29
CA TYR A 15 12.11 -15.81 4.85
C TYR A 15 12.85 -17.12 4.52
N ASP A 16 13.90 -17.44 5.24
CA ASP A 16 14.71 -18.66 5.04
C ASP A 16 13.89 -19.93 5.32
N ILE A 17 13.07 -19.92 6.38
CA ILE A 17 12.16 -21.01 6.70
C ILE A 17 11.14 -21.22 5.58
N ALA A 18 10.51 -20.16 5.10
CA ALA A 18 9.53 -20.24 4.02
C ALA A 18 10.17 -20.79 2.73
N LYS A 19 11.34 -20.31 2.38
CA LYS A 19 12.10 -20.77 1.19
C LYS A 19 12.52 -22.24 1.32
N THR A 20 13.11 -22.62 2.45
CA THR A 20 13.61 -23.99 2.67
C THR A 20 12.49 -25.02 2.66
N ASN A 21 11.36 -24.69 3.30
CA ASN A 21 10.22 -25.60 3.39
C ASN A 21 9.24 -25.47 2.21
N LYS A 22 9.50 -24.59 1.25
CA LYS A 22 8.58 -24.27 0.13
C LYS A 22 7.16 -23.92 0.61
N THR A 23 7.09 -23.16 1.70
CA THR A 23 5.83 -22.79 2.34
C THR A 23 5.45 -21.36 1.94
N SER A 24 4.17 -21.11 1.68
CA SER A 24 3.66 -19.76 1.48
C SER A 24 3.61 -19.02 2.80
N LEU A 25 4.08 -17.76 2.81
CA LEU A 25 4.07 -16.87 3.95
C LEU A 25 3.11 -15.71 3.72
N ILE A 26 2.23 -15.46 4.69
CA ILE A 26 1.45 -14.21 4.74
C ILE A 26 2.07 -13.33 5.82
N PHE A 27 2.60 -12.18 5.38
CA PHE A 27 3.23 -11.20 6.26
C PHE A 27 2.35 -9.96 6.37
N ILE A 28 1.95 -9.59 7.60
CA ILE A 28 1.11 -8.42 7.87
C ILE A 28 1.94 -7.40 8.63
N SER A 29 2.12 -6.22 8.06
CA SER A 29 2.90 -5.13 8.63
C SER A 29 2.34 -3.77 8.19
N HIS A 30 2.67 -2.72 8.96
CA HIS A 30 2.46 -1.33 8.54
C HIS A 30 3.68 -0.76 7.78
N ASP A 31 4.79 -1.50 7.73
CA ASP A 31 6.00 -1.11 7.01
C ASP A 31 5.98 -1.71 5.61
N ILE A 32 5.66 -0.85 4.64
CA ILE A 32 5.52 -1.27 3.25
C ILE A 32 6.86 -1.66 2.60
N LEU A 33 7.98 -1.04 3.00
CA LEU A 33 9.30 -1.36 2.44
C LEU A 33 9.80 -2.72 2.93
N THR A 34 9.66 -3.00 4.23
CA THR A 34 9.96 -4.32 4.78
C THR A 34 9.10 -5.40 4.13
N SER A 35 7.81 -5.11 3.93
CA SER A 35 6.90 -6.04 3.24
C SER A 35 7.31 -6.28 1.79
N ALA A 36 7.76 -5.24 1.08
CA ALA A 36 8.22 -5.36 -0.30
C ALA A 36 9.54 -6.13 -0.45
N TYR A 37 10.39 -6.04 0.56
CA TYR A 37 11.65 -6.83 0.59
C TYR A 37 11.38 -8.33 0.79
N LEU A 38 10.38 -8.66 1.61
CA LEU A 38 10.10 -10.04 2.02
C LEU A 38 9.17 -10.78 1.05
N CYS A 39 8.20 -10.08 0.46
CA CYS A 39 7.09 -10.69 -0.26
C CYS A 39 7.20 -10.51 -1.77
N ASP A 40 6.75 -11.54 -2.52
CA ASP A 40 6.66 -11.47 -3.99
C ASP A 40 5.51 -10.55 -4.44
N ASP A 41 4.42 -10.54 -3.68
CA ASP A 41 3.20 -9.76 -3.95
C ASP A 41 2.84 -8.90 -2.74
N LEU A 42 2.35 -7.69 -2.99
CA LEU A 42 1.83 -6.78 -1.98
C LEU A 42 0.33 -6.57 -2.11
N CYS A 43 -0.35 -6.58 -0.96
CA CYS A 43 -1.75 -6.22 -0.83
C CYS A 43 -1.87 -5.02 0.12
N VAL A 44 -2.08 -3.83 -0.44
CA VAL A 44 -2.25 -2.60 0.35
C VAL A 44 -3.70 -2.46 0.75
N MET A 45 -3.93 -2.34 2.06
CA MET A 45 -5.27 -2.23 2.63
C MET A 45 -5.47 -0.89 3.34
N TYR A 46 -6.65 -0.32 3.20
CA TYR A 46 -7.07 0.87 3.93
C TYR A 46 -8.50 0.68 4.46
N ARG A 47 -8.69 0.85 5.78
CA ARG A 47 -9.99 0.65 6.47
C ARG A 47 -10.70 -0.65 6.07
N GLY A 48 -9.98 -1.77 6.09
CA GLY A 48 -10.52 -3.09 5.78
C GLY A 48 -10.78 -3.36 4.28
N ARG A 49 -10.37 -2.48 3.38
CA ARG A 49 -10.53 -2.64 1.93
C ARG A 49 -9.17 -2.73 1.24
N VAL A 50 -9.05 -3.66 0.30
CA VAL A 50 -7.90 -3.69 -0.61
C VAL A 50 -8.00 -2.50 -1.55
N VAL A 51 -6.99 -1.64 -1.56
CA VAL A 51 -6.91 -0.45 -2.40
C VAL A 51 -5.95 -0.62 -3.58
N GLU A 52 -4.91 -1.43 -3.39
CA GLU A 52 -3.95 -1.75 -4.43
C GLU A 52 -3.35 -3.14 -4.15
N TYR A 53 -3.11 -3.93 -5.20
CA TYR A 53 -2.54 -5.26 -5.13
C TYR A 53 -1.69 -5.54 -6.37
N GLY A 54 -0.56 -6.19 -6.19
CA GLY A 54 0.28 -6.62 -7.31
C GLY A 54 1.67 -7.05 -6.90
N LYS A 55 2.54 -7.25 -7.87
CA LYS A 55 3.95 -7.55 -7.61
C LYS A 55 4.58 -6.46 -6.76
N ALA A 56 5.29 -6.86 -5.70
CA ALA A 56 5.86 -5.95 -4.72
C ALA A 56 6.69 -4.84 -5.38
N GLU A 57 7.54 -5.20 -6.34
CA GLU A 57 8.35 -4.24 -7.08
C GLU A 57 7.50 -3.21 -7.84
N LYS A 58 6.41 -3.63 -8.48
CA LYS A 58 5.51 -2.73 -9.23
C LYS A 58 4.79 -1.76 -8.29
N VAL A 59 4.21 -2.28 -7.20
CA VAL A 59 3.47 -1.47 -6.23
C VAL A 59 4.36 -0.41 -5.58
N ILE A 60 5.64 -0.72 -5.31
CA ILE A 60 6.58 0.24 -4.71
C ILE A 60 7.10 1.24 -5.74
N ARG A 61 7.48 0.81 -6.95
CA ARG A 61 8.10 1.70 -7.93
C ARG A 61 7.09 2.58 -8.66
N ALA A 62 5.88 2.09 -8.86
CA ALA A 62 4.82 2.77 -9.58
C ALA A 62 3.47 2.68 -8.84
N PRO A 63 3.39 3.18 -7.59
CA PRO A 63 2.14 3.17 -6.83
C PRO A 63 1.08 4.03 -7.52
N VAL A 64 -0.12 3.51 -7.66
CA VAL A 64 -1.19 4.18 -8.40
C VAL A 64 -2.26 4.74 -7.47
N HIS A 65 -2.65 4.00 -6.44
CA HIS A 65 -3.63 4.49 -5.48
C HIS A 65 -3.02 5.61 -4.62
N PRO A 66 -3.71 6.74 -4.40
CA PRO A 66 -3.17 7.87 -3.63
C PRO A 66 -2.70 7.51 -2.21
N TYR A 67 -3.35 6.55 -1.57
CA TYR A 67 -2.91 6.04 -0.26
C TYR A 67 -1.57 5.29 -0.35
N THR A 68 -1.39 4.43 -1.36
CA THR A 68 -0.12 3.72 -1.58
C THR A 68 1.00 4.69 -1.88
N GLN A 69 0.72 5.72 -2.70
CA GLN A 69 1.67 6.80 -2.99
C GLN A 69 2.10 7.51 -1.71
N ALA A 70 1.14 7.83 -0.82
CA ALA A 70 1.44 8.45 0.46
C ALA A 70 2.26 7.54 1.38
N LEU A 71 1.94 6.24 1.45
CA LEU A 71 2.73 5.26 2.23
C LEU A 71 4.17 5.17 1.76
N VAL A 72 4.39 5.02 0.46
CA VAL A 72 5.74 4.92 -0.12
C VAL A 72 6.52 6.22 0.10
N ALA A 73 5.87 7.38 -0.07
CA ALA A 73 6.50 8.67 0.18
C ALA A 73 6.90 8.87 1.65
N CYS A 74 6.13 8.35 2.61
CA CYS A 74 6.44 8.44 4.04
C CYS A 74 7.60 7.52 4.48
N CYS A 75 7.92 6.49 3.72
CA CYS A 75 8.98 5.54 4.09
C CYS A 75 10.40 6.02 3.76
N GLY A 76 10.53 7.23 3.26
CA GLY A 76 11.82 7.85 3.02
C GLY A 76 12.20 7.95 1.56
N ASP A 77 12.97 8.94 1.37
CA ASP A 77 13.51 9.52 0.18
C ASP A 77 14.42 8.54 -0.59
N LEU A 78 13.85 7.62 -1.32
CA LEU A 78 14.64 6.88 -2.30
C LEU A 78 15.16 7.83 -3.42
N GLN A 79 14.70 9.11 -3.47
CA GLN A 79 15.13 10.11 -4.45
C GLN A 79 15.03 11.59 -3.98
N GLY A 80 15.14 11.89 -2.68
CA GLY A 80 15.41 13.28 -2.21
C GLY A 80 14.26 14.29 -2.30
N SER A 81 13.01 13.91 -2.42
CA SER A 81 11.89 14.86 -2.49
C SER A 81 10.65 14.35 -1.79
N ILE A 82 10.57 14.58 -0.48
CA ILE A 82 9.32 14.39 0.26
C ILE A 82 8.28 15.35 -0.34
N ARG A 83 7.38 14.82 -1.15
CA ARG A 83 6.19 15.55 -1.54
C ARG A 83 5.23 15.57 -0.36
N THR A 84 5.35 16.58 0.48
CA THR A 84 4.45 16.85 1.61
C THR A 84 3.01 17.13 1.19
N ASP A 85 2.76 17.29 -0.10
CA ASP A 85 1.43 17.50 -0.69
C ASP A 85 0.47 16.33 -0.48
N PHE A 86 0.98 15.16 -0.06
CA PHE A 86 0.18 13.96 0.22
C PHE A 86 -0.31 13.82 1.67
N LEU A 87 0.01 14.79 2.54
CA LEU A 87 -0.53 14.85 3.90
C LEU A 87 -1.66 15.89 3.96
N PRO A 88 -2.86 15.60 3.48
CA PRO A 88 -3.94 16.54 3.65
C PRO A 88 -4.30 16.63 5.13
N ASN A 89 -4.37 17.85 5.64
CA ASN A 89 -5.09 18.18 6.87
C ASN A 89 -6.55 17.79 6.65
N ALA A 90 -6.87 16.53 6.89
CA ALA A 90 -8.18 16.03 6.59
C ALA A 90 -9.03 16.04 7.84
N GLU A 91 -10.01 16.91 7.86
CA GLU A 91 -11.28 16.59 8.50
C GLU A 91 -11.72 15.23 7.96
N GLN A 92 -11.84 14.26 8.85
CA GLN A 92 -12.24 12.90 8.51
C GLN A 92 -13.69 12.90 8.06
N LYS A 93 -13.94 13.23 6.79
CA LYS A 93 -15.23 12.93 6.18
C LYS A 93 -15.33 11.40 6.13
N GLU A 94 -16.24 10.86 6.92
CA GLU A 94 -16.56 9.44 6.84
C GLU A 94 -17.03 9.14 5.42
N ALA A 95 -16.30 8.29 4.73
CA ALA A 95 -16.72 7.80 3.42
C ALA A 95 -17.83 6.78 3.66
N GLY A 96 -19.08 7.15 3.54
CA GLY A 96 -20.21 6.23 3.65
C GLY A 96 -20.04 4.99 2.76
N ALA A 97 -20.79 4.88 1.68
CA ALA A 97 -20.66 3.76 0.72
C ALA A 97 -19.47 3.89 -0.27
N GLY A 98 -18.77 5.02 -0.27
CA GLY A 98 -17.74 5.38 -1.25
C GLY A 98 -16.33 4.88 -0.94
N CYS A 99 -15.35 5.52 -1.58
CA CYS A 99 -13.92 5.24 -1.39
C CYS A 99 -13.51 5.55 0.06
N PRO A 100 -12.95 4.60 0.81
CA PRO A 100 -12.59 4.80 2.22
C PRO A 100 -11.49 5.86 2.42
N TYR A 101 -10.71 6.18 1.39
CA TYR A 101 -9.65 7.19 1.42
C TYR A 101 -10.13 8.58 1.00
N LEU A 102 -11.43 8.76 0.65
CA LEU A 102 -12.01 10.00 0.15
C LEU A 102 -11.58 11.24 0.93
N GLY A 103 -11.72 11.21 2.27
CA GLY A 103 -11.44 12.36 3.14
C GLY A 103 -9.96 12.78 3.19
N ARG A 104 -9.04 12.00 2.63
CA ARG A 104 -7.60 12.27 2.58
C ARG A 104 -7.02 12.26 1.17
N CYS A 105 -7.88 12.02 0.17
CA CYS A 105 -7.44 11.84 -1.19
C CYS A 105 -7.22 13.20 -1.89
N PRO A 106 -6.00 13.51 -2.38
CA PRO A 106 -5.74 14.75 -3.12
C PRO A 106 -6.44 14.77 -4.48
N ARG A 107 -6.92 13.62 -4.97
CA ARG A 107 -7.65 13.44 -6.23
C ARG A 107 -9.12 13.13 -6.00
N ALA A 108 -9.69 13.53 -4.84
CA ALA A 108 -11.08 13.28 -4.51
C ALA A 108 -12.02 13.99 -5.51
N ALA A 109 -13.03 13.27 -5.97
CA ALA A 109 -14.08 13.77 -6.84
C ALA A 109 -15.47 13.29 -6.35
N GLU A 110 -16.55 13.84 -6.87
CA GLU A 110 -17.92 13.55 -6.42
C GLU A 110 -18.26 12.06 -6.48
N ASN A 111 -17.86 11.38 -7.55
CA ASN A 111 -18.07 9.95 -7.74
C ASN A 111 -17.40 9.07 -6.68
N CYS A 112 -16.31 9.56 -6.06
CA CYS A 112 -15.60 8.85 -5.01
C CYS A 112 -16.39 8.72 -3.71
N GLY A 113 -17.37 9.61 -3.47
CA GLY A 113 -18.22 9.58 -2.29
C GLY A 113 -19.45 8.68 -2.44
N CYS A 114 -19.91 8.46 -3.67
CA CYS A 114 -21.17 7.77 -3.93
C CYS A 114 -21.03 6.24 -3.90
N ASN A 115 -19.98 5.71 -4.49
CA ASN A 115 -19.80 4.28 -4.67
C ASN A 115 -18.36 3.86 -4.37
N LEU A 116 -18.19 2.61 -3.91
CA LEU A 116 -16.88 1.99 -3.78
C LEU A 116 -16.37 1.64 -5.19
N PRO A 117 -15.17 2.12 -5.60
CA PRO A 117 -14.58 1.70 -6.86
C PRO A 117 -14.37 0.18 -6.90
N GLU A 118 -14.54 -0.43 -8.06
CA GLU A 118 -14.16 -1.82 -8.26
C GLU A 118 -12.62 -1.96 -8.28
N LEU A 119 -12.13 -3.13 -7.88
CA LEU A 119 -10.72 -3.48 -8.02
C LEU A 119 -10.48 -3.84 -9.50
N LYS A 120 -9.80 -2.98 -10.23
CA LYS A 120 -9.55 -3.13 -11.68
C LYS A 120 -8.11 -3.50 -11.94
N ALA A 121 -7.89 -4.42 -12.88
CA ALA A 121 -6.57 -4.68 -13.42
C ALA A 121 -6.13 -3.48 -14.26
N LEU A 122 -4.94 -2.95 -13.97
CA LEU A 122 -4.24 -1.98 -14.83
C LEU A 122 -3.33 -2.71 -15.81
N GLU A 123 -2.67 -3.74 -15.31
CA GLU A 123 -1.80 -4.65 -16.05
C GLU A 123 -2.01 -6.07 -15.54
N ALA A 124 -1.35 -7.05 -16.16
CA ALA A 124 -1.51 -8.47 -15.85
C ALA A 124 -1.42 -8.81 -14.34
N ASP A 125 -0.53 -8.13 -13.60
CA ASP A 125 -0.26 -8.41 -12.18
C ASP A 125 -0.34 -7.16 -11.31
N HIS A 126 -1.19 -6.17 -11.68
CA HIS A 126 -1.36 -4.94 -10.92
C HIS A 126 -2.82 -4.49 -10.92
N PHE A 127 -3.43 -4.43 -9.76
CA PHE A 127 -4.84 -4.13 -9.54
C PHE A 127 -4.99 -2.93 -8.62
N VAL A 128 -5.92 -2.04 -8.95
CA VAL A 128 -6.16 -0.82 -8.17
C VAL A 128 -7.65 -0.54 -8.02
N ARG A 129 -8.04 -0.12 -6.83
CA ARG A 129 -9.39 0.29 -6.47
C ARG A 129 -9.49 1.81 -6.45
N CYS A 130 -9.53 2.43 -7.63
CA CYS A 130 -9.63 3.87 -7.77
C CYS A 130 -10.38 4.25 -9.05
N PHE A 131 -11.23 5.30 -9.00
CA PHE A 131 -11.89 5.82 -10.21
C PHE A 131 -10.94 6.58 -11.14
N HIS A 132 -9.83 7.09 -10.60
CA HIS A 132 -8.86 7.95 -11.30
C HIS A 132 -7.56 7.23 -11.65
N CYS A 133 -7.54 5.88 -11.61
CA CYS A 133 -6.42 5.10 -12.12
C CYS A 133 -6.46 5.11 -13.66
N LYS A 134 -5.38 5.57 -14.28
CA LYS A 134 -5.11 5.46 -15.71
C LYS A 134 -3.79 4.77 -15.88
#